data_859f1fcb1e98eb58ed3287320f257ba0
#
_entry.id   859f1fcb1e98eb58ed3287320f257ba0
#
_cell.length_a   1.000
_cell.length_b   1.000
_cell.length_c   1.000
_cell.angle_alpha   90.00
_cell.angle_beta   90.00
_cell.angle_gamma   90.00
#
_symmetry.space_group_name_H-M   'P 1'
#
loop_
_entity.id
_entity.type
_entity.pdbx_description
1 polymer ?
#
loop_
_entity_poly.entity_id
_entity_poly.type
_entity_poly.pdbx_seq_one_letter_code
_entity_poly.pdbx_strand_id
1 'polypeptide(L)'
;NDPEHGFGWQREVKSKHELEPEFIGFTSPAWYEDLAQANNFIIKELSSALTEYIRGFGYSWFNGWNGYSVIKFLKYAETHKMAEHCDHISSLFDGQIKGIPMLSVVGQLNDNFEGGEFIMWGDKVIPFETGDVIIFPSNFMYPHRVEPVTKGDRYSYVSWAY
;
A
#
# COMPACT_ATOMS: atom_id res chain seq x y z
N ASN A 1 -6.87 9.05 17.70
CA ASN A 1 -5.51 8.61 17.96
C ASN A 1 -5.59 7.34 18.78
N ASP A 2 -5.45 6.20 18.16
CA ASP A 2 -5.28 4.92 18.85
C ASP A 2 -3.78 4.73 19.08
N PRO A 3 -3.30 4.77 20.32
CA PRO A 3 -1.89 4.65 20.64
C PRO A 3 -1.32 3.24 20.43
N GLU A 4 -2.14 2.22 20.21
CA GLU A 4 -1.68 0.83 20.05
C GLU A 4 -1.34 0.44 18.60
N HIS A 5 -1.76 1.21 17.62
CA HIS A 5 -1.50 0.91 16.20
C HIS A 5 -0.76 2.05 15.54
N GLY A 6 0.50 2.25 15.82
CA GLY A 6 1.43 3.30 15.36
C GLY A 6 1.35 3.83 13.90
N PHE A 7 0.21 3.71 13.25
CA PHE A 7 -0.16 4.31 11.99
C PHE A 7 -1.58 4.87 12.12
N GLY A 8 -1.65 6.16 12.43
CA GLY A 8 -2.92 6.87 12.48
C GLY A 8 -3.52 7.02 11.10
N TRP A 9 -4.26 6.02 10.66
CA TRP A 9 -5.29 6.27 9.68
C TRP A 9 -6.30 7.18 10.36
N GLN A 10 -6.42 8.42 9.92
CA GLN A 10 -7.54 9.24 10.37
C GLN A 10 -8.81 8.56 9.90
N ARG A 11 -9.49 7.90 10.83
CA ARG A 11 -10.86 7.45 10.60
C ARG A 11 -11.74 8.70 10.53
N GLU A 12 -12.03 9.16 9.32
CA GLU A 12 -13.25 9.92 9.16
C GLU A 12 -14.42 9.06 9.65
N VAL A 13 -15.40 9.69 10.29
CA VAL A 13 -16.61 9.00 10.74
C VAL A 13 -17.28 8.39 9.52
N LYS A 14 -17.14 7.10 9.35
CA LYS A 14 -17.62 6.38 8.18
C LYS A 14 -19.09 6.06 8.33
N SER A 15 -19.82 6.17 7.25
CA SER A 15 -21.17 5.64 7.19
C SER A 15 -21.13 4.14 7.45
N LYS A 16 -22.20 3.56 7.99
CA LYS A 16 -22.30 2.12 8.34
C LYS A 16 -22.07 1.16 7.16
N HIS A 17 -21.87 1.67 5.95
CA HIS A 17 -21.70 0.90 4.72
C HIS A 17 -20.27 1.02 4.13
N GLU A 18 -19.36 1.75 4.78
CA GLU A 18 -17.98 1.88 4.35
C GLU A 18 -17.09 0.93 5.14
N LEU A 19 -16.78 -0.22 4.56
CA LEU A 19 -15.88 -1.19 5.15
C LEU A 19 -14.48 -0.98 4.60
N GLU A 20 -13.52 -0.78 5.50
CA GLU A 20 -12.09 -0.76 5.15
C GLU A 20 -11.60 -2.16 4.78
N PRO A 21 -10.52 -2.25 4.00
CA PRO A 21 -9.89 -3.53 3.73
C PRO A 21 -9.46 -4.21 5.02
N GLU A 22 -9.61 -5.51 5.07
CA GLU A 22 -9.07 -6.32 6.15
C GLU A 22 -7.55 -6.40 6.02
N PHE A 23 -6.84 -6.13 7.11
CA PHE A 23 -5.43 -6.45 7.21
C PHE A 23 -5.28 -7.93 7.50
N ILE A 24 -4.67 -8.66 6.57
CA ILE A 24 -4.33 -10.06 6.80
C ILE A 24 -3.07 -10.08 7.66
N GLY A 25 -3.27 -10.19 8.97
CA GLY A 25 -2.18 -10.31 9.94
C GLY A 25 -1.61 -11.73 10.01
N PHE A 26 -0.38 -11.84 10.48
CA PHE A 26 0.32 -13.12 10.70
C PHE A 26 -0.21 -13.80 11.99
N THR A 27 -1.37 -14.43 11.93
CA THR A 27 -2.02 -14.97 13.13
C THR A 27 -1.90 -16.48 13.31
N SER A 28 -1.33 -17.22 12.33
CA SER A 28 -1.19 -18.67 12.42
C SER A 28 0.24 -19.14 12.13
N PRO A 29 0.82 -20.03 12.97
CA PRO A 29 2.15 -20.59 12.73
C PRO A 29 2.32 -21.34 11.39
N ALA A 30 1.27 -21.99 10.90
CA ALA A 30 1.32 -22.73 9.64
C ALA A 30 1.45 -21.83 8.39
N TRP A 31 0.99 -20.59 8.48
CA TRP A 31 1.08 -19.59 7.41
C TRP A 31 2.37 -18.78 7.46
N TYR A 32 3.10 -18.87 8.57
CA TYR A 32 4.26 -18.01 8.82
C TYR A 32 5.41 -18.26 7.83
N GLU A 33 5.68 -19.52 7.50
CA GLU A 33 6.76 -19.86 6.56
C GLU A 33 6.42 -19.45 5.13
N ASP A 34 5.20 -19.73 4.67
CA ASP A 34 4.76 -19.37 3.33
C ASP A 34 4.69 -17.84 3.15
N LEU A 35 4.17 -17.13 4.17
CA LEU A 35 4.12 -15.67 4.17
C LEU A 35 5.52 -15.04 4.26
N ALA A 36 6.43 -15.64 5.01
CA ALA A 36 7.82 -15.17 5.07
C ALA A 36 8.52 -15.33 3.71
N GLN A 37 8.29 -16.43 3.01
CA GLN A 37 8.82 -16.64 1.66
C GLN A 37 8.22 -15.65 0.68
N ALA A 38 6.89 -15.45 0.68
CA ALA A 38 6.21 -14.48 -0.16
C ALA A 38 6.70 -13.05 0.13
N ASN A 39 6.84 -12.68 1.39
CA ASN A 39 7.36 -11.38 1.79
C ASN A 39 8.80 -11.17 1.29
N ASN A 40 9.68 -12.15 1.42
CA ASN A 40 11.06 -12.05 0.93
C ASN A 40 11.12 -11.96 -0.59
N PHE A 41 10.27 -12.69 -1.29
CA PHE A 41 10.14 -12.59 -2.75
C PHE A 41 9.69 -11.18 -3.16
N ILE A 42 8.61 -10.68 -2.57
CA ILE A 42 8.07 -9.35 -2.87
C ILE A 42 9.12 -8.27 -2.57
N ILE A 43 9.81 -8.32 -1.43
CA ILE A 43 10.87 -7.35 -1.08
C ILE A 43 11.97 -7.33 -2.13
N LYS A 44 12.39 -8.48 -2.63
CA LYS A 44 13.42 -8.58 -3.65
C LYS A 44 12.99 -7.93 -4.97
N GLU A 45 11.80 -8.27 -5.45
CA GLU A 45 11.26 -7.70 -6.68
C GLU A 45 11.00 -6.19 -6.53
N LEU A 46 10.49 -5.78 -5.37
CA LEU A 46 10.25 -4.40 -5.02
C LEU A 46 11.55 -3.57 -5.02
N SER A 47 12.64 -4.10 -4.48
CA SER A 47 13.95 -3.44 -4.51
C SER A 47 14.40 -3.18 -5.95
N SER A 48 14.17 -4.12 -6.86
CA SER A 48 14.49 -3.96 -8.29
C SER A 48 13.61 -2.90 -8.94
N ALA A 49 12.30 -2.95 -8.73
CA ALA A 49 11.34 -1.99 -9.28
C ALA A 49 11.60 -0.57 -8.80
N LEU A 50 11.87 -0.38 -7.51
CA LEU A 50 12.20 0.93 -6.94
C LEU A 50 13.54 1.46 -7.48
N THR A 51 14.52 0.59 -7.66
CA THR A 51 15.81 0.98 -8.26
C THR A 51 15.61 1.47 -9.70
N GLU A 52 14.81 0.78 -10.49
CA GLU A 52 14.48 1.18 -11.85
C GLU A 52 13.69 2.51 -11.87
N TYR A 53 12.69 2.65 -11.00
CA TYR A 53 11.91 3.88 -10.83
C TYR A 53 12.81 5.08 -10.58
N ILE A 54 13.77 4.99 -9.66
CA ILE A 54 14.70 6.09 -9.34
C ILE A 54 15.68 6.36 -10.49
N ARG A 55 16.18 5.31 -11.15
CA ARG A 55 17.07 5.48 -12.30
C ARG A 55 16.41 6.26 -13.43
N GLY A 56 15.10 6.12 -13.59
CA GLY A 56 14.32 6.86 -14.57
C GLY A 56 14.40 8.38 -14.40
N PHE A 57 14.66 8.90 -13.19
CA PHE A 57 14.85 10.33 -12.95
C PHE A 57 16.24 10.86 -13.34
N GLY A 58 17.25 10.00 -13.47
CA GLY A 58 18.60 10.39 -13.83
C GLY A 58 19.35 11.24 -12.81
N TYR A 59 18.93 11.24 -11.56
CA TYR A 59 19.55 12.04 -10.49
C TYR A 59 20.79 11.34 -9.91
N SER A 60 21.97 11.74 -10.36
CA SER A 60 23.25 11.16 -9.90
C SER A 60 23.58 11.47 -8.43
N TRP A 61 22.94 12.48 -7.84
CA TRP A 61 23.12 12.87 -6.45
C TRP A 61 22.24 12.09 -5.47
N PHE A 62 21.26 11.33 -5.96
CA PHE A 62 20.36 10.58 -5.10
C PHE A 62 20.95 9.19 -4.79
N ASN A 63 21.22 8.94 -3.51
CA ASN A 63 21.87 7.72 -3.03
C ASN A 63 20.87 6.60 -2.66
N GLY A 64 19.58 6.80 -2.92
CA GLY A 64 18.53 5.86 -2.53
C GLY A 64 17.91 6.18 -1.17
N TRP A 65 17.21 5.22 -0.61
CA TRP A 65 16.53 5.28 0.69
C TRP A 65 17.18 4.34 1.71
N ASN A 66 16.81 4.50 2.99
CA ASN A 66 17.39 3.74 4.08
C ASN A 66 16.74 2.37 4.27
N GLY A 67 15.50 2.17 3.80
CA GLY A 67 14.79 0.91 3.98
C GLY A 67 13.36 0.94 3.50
N TYR A 68 12.64 -0.14 3.82
CA TYR A 68 11.23 -0.33 3.50
C TYR A 68 10.47 -0.69 4.77
N SER A 69 9.21 -0.26 4.84
CA SER A 69 8.30 -0.78 5.85
C SER A 69 8.00 -2.26 5.60
N VAL A 70 7.56 -2.98 6.63
CA VAL A 70 6.99 -4.32 6.43
C VAL A 70 5.86 -4.26 5.43
N ILE A 71 5.78 -5.28 4.58
CA ILE A 71 4.69 -5.41 3.63
C ILE A 71 3.40 -5.69 4.39
N LYS A 72 2.36 -4.92 4.09
CA LYS A 72 1.01 -5.13 4.60
C LYS A 72 0.15 -5.71 3.50
N PHE A 73 -0.39 -6.89 3.73
CA PHE A 73 -1.35 -7.52 2.83
C PHE A 73 -2.76 -7.05 3.16
N LEU A 74 -3.52 -6.71 2.13
CA LEU A 74 -4.86 -6.16 2.20
C LEU A 74 -5.84 -7.08 1.47
N LYS A 75 -6.98 -7.35 2.09
CA LYS A 75 -8.11 -8.01 1.47
C LYS A 75 -9.29 -7.02 1.41
N TYR A 76 -9.83 -6.82 0.23
CA TYR A 76 -11.07 -6.09 0.00
C TYR A 76 -12.14 -7.09 -0.43
N ALA A 77 -13.08 -7.42 0.45
CA ALA A 77 -14.27 -8.18 0.11
C ALA A 77 -15.30 -7.28 -0.59
N GLU A 78 -16.40 -7.86 -1.05
CA GLU A 78 -17.50 -7.07 -1.63
C GLU A 78 -17.92 -5.94 -0.72
N THR A 79 -18.15 -4.76 -1.29
CA THR A 79 -18.43 -3.48 -0.64
C THR A 79 -17.25 -2.80 0.05
N HIS A 80 -16.12 -3.48 0.25
CA HIS A 80 -14.93 -2.85 0.84
C HIS A 80 -14.31 -1.87 -0.14
N LYS A 81 -13.85 -0.75 0.42
CA LYS A 81 -13.18 0.32 -0.32
C LYS A 81 -12.12 0.99 0.56
N MET A 82 -11.28 1.80 -0.03
CA MET A 82 -10.40 2.73 0.68
C MET A 82 -10.85 4.16 0.35
N ALA A 83 -11.20 4.94 1.37
CA ALA A 83 -11.55 6.35 1.17
C ALA A 83 -10.37 7.14 0.59
N GLU A 84 -10.67 8.26 -0.07
CA GLU A 84 -9.64 9.14 -0.60
C GLU A 84 -8.75 9.67 0.53
N HIS A 85 -7.46 9.54 0.36
CA HIS A 85 -6.45 9.97 1.31
C HIS A 85 -5.10 10.21 0.62
N CYS A 86 -4.19 10.80 1.37
CA CYS A 86 -2.76 10.82 1.04
C CYS A 86 -1.98 10.10 2.13
N ASP A 87 -0.96 9.36 1.74
CA ASP A 87 -0.12 8.66 2.69
C ASP A 87 0.74 9.63 3.50
N HIS A 88 0.88 9.36 4.80
CA HIS A 88 1.86 9.96 5.70
C HIS A 88 1.92 11.50 5.73
N ILE A 89 0.82 12.20 5.45
CA ILE A 89 0.78 13.67 5.50
C ILE A 89 0.89 14.24 6.93
N SER A 90 0.62 13.43 7.93
CA SER A 90 0.60 13.84 9.35
C SER A 90 1.43 12.96 10.27
N SER A 91 2.20 12.01 9.73
CA SER A 91 3.00 11.09 10.55
C SER A 91 4.38 10.85 9.95
N LEU A 92 5.36 10.71 10.83
CA LEU A 92 6.71 10.27 10.52
C LEU A 92 6.90 8.86 11.06
N PHE A 93 7.85 8.12 10.50
CA PHE A 93 8.35 6.90 11.13
C PHE A 93 9.26 7.28 12.31
N ASP A 94 8.70 7.33 13.51
CA ASP A 94 9.40 7.72 14.74
C ASP A 94 9.50 6.58 15.77
N GLY A 95 8.98 5.41 15.44
CA GLY A 95 9.04 4.20 16.25
C GLY A 95 10.34 3.41 16.08
N GLN A 96 10.23 2.09 15.90
CA GLN A 96 11.38 1.21 15.63
C GLN A 96 11.99 1.48 14.25
N ILE A 97 11.13 1.74 13.25
CA ILE A 97 11.54 2.25 11.95
C ILE A 97 11.55 3.76 12.03
N LYS A 98 12.68 4.36 11.67
CA LYS A 98 12.84 5.82 11.69
C LYS A 98 13.07 6.34 10.28
N GLY A 99 12.37 7.41 9.94
CA GLY A 99 12.53 8.07 8.66
C GLY A 99 11.28 8.82 8.21
N ILE A 100 11.36 9.39 7.03
CA ILE A 100 10.24 10.02 6.35
C ILE A 100 9.84 9.11 5.19
N PRO A 101 8.61 8.63 5.12
CA PRO A 101 8.13 7.90 3.95
C PRO A 101 8.28 8.75 2.70
N MET A 102 9.02 8.25 1.73
CA MET A 102 9.28 8.98 0.47
C MET A 102 8.46 8.46 -0.69
N LEU A 103 8.33 7.15 -0.76
CA LEU A 103 7.55 6.49 -1.81
C LEU A 103 6.53 5.54 -1.19
N SER A 104 5.33 5.59 -1.73
CA SER A 104 4.29 4.58 -1.52
C SER A 104 4.38 3.54 -2.62
N VAL A 105 4.17 2.30 -2.25
CA VAL A 105 4.18 1.15 -3.14
C VAL A 105 2.91 0.36 -2.93
N VAL A 106 2.18 0.12 -4.00
CA VAL A 106 0.96 -0.70 -3.99
C VAL A 106 1.09 -1.79 -5.05
N GLY A 107 0.94 -3.04 -4.67
CA GLY A 107 0.99 -4.17 -5.60
C GLY A 107 -0.34 -4.91 -5.68
N GLN A 108 -0.70 -5.37 -6.88
CA GLN A 108 -1.91 -6.15 -7.15
C GLN A 108 -1.60 -7.64 -7.16
N LEU A 109 -2.37 -8.43 -6.41
CA LEU A 109 -2.12 -9.87 -6.25
C LEU A 109 -3.09 -10.76 -7.01
N ASN A 110 -4.23 -10.25 -7.44
CA ASN A 110 -5.21 -10.98 -8.23
C ASN A 110 -6.03 -10.05 -9.12
N ASP A 111 -6.79 -10.63 -10.07
CA ASP A 111 -7.68 -9.93 -11.00
C ASP A 111 -9.07 -10.57 -11.12
N ASN A 112 -9.35 -11.61 -10.32
CA ASN A 112 -10.63 -12.33 -10.35
C ASN A 112 -11.71 -11.66 -9.46
N PHE A 113 -11.85 -10.34 -9.59
CA PHE A 113 -12.86 -9.51 -8.92
C PHE A 113 -13.42 -8.46 -9.88
N GLU A 114 -14.51 -7.78 -9.50
CA GLU A 114 -15.10 -6.66 -10.23
C GLU A 114 -15.17 -5.43 -9.31
N GLY A 115 -15.02 -4.22 -9.87
CA GLY A 115 -14.85 -2.99 -9.09
C GLY A 115 -13.46 -2.88 -8.50
N GLY A 116 -13.30 -2.13 -7.42
CA GLY A 116 -12.02 -2.02 -6.72
C GLY A 116 -10.93 -1.26 -7.51
N GLU A 117 -11.32 -0.38 -8.42
CA GLU A 117 -10.40 0.43 -9.21
C GLU A 117 -9.54 1.31 -8.32
N PHE A 118 -8.25 1.43 -8.65
CA PHE A 118 -7.34 2.36 -8.02
C PHE A 118 -7.43 3.73 -8.71
N ILE A 119 -7.87 4.74 -7.96
CA ILE A 119 -8.12 6.08 -8.48
C ILE A 119 -7.11 7.04 -7.86
N MET A 120 -6.56 7.93 -8.67
CA MET A 120 -5.70 9.04 -8.21
C MET A 120 -6.25 10.38 -8.68
N TRP A 121 -5.94 11.43 -7.92
CA TRP A 121 -6.28 12.83 -8.23
C TRP A 121 -7.77 13.03 -8.54
N GLY A 122 -8.61 12.45 -7.71
CA GLY A 122 -10.06 12.60 -7.76
C GLY A 122 -10.77 11.66 -8.73
N ASP A 123 -10.31 11.52 -9.97
CA ASP A 123 -11.03 10.78 -11.01
C ASP A 123 -10.18 9.94 -11.97
N LYS A 124 -8.86 10.01 -11.87
CA LYS A 124 -7.99 9.28 -12.78
C LYS A 124 -7.86 7.81 -12.37
N VAL A 125 -8.48 6.93 -13.13
CA VAL A 125 -8.29 5.48 -13.01
C VAL A 125 -6.86 5.13 -13.44
N ILE A 126 -6.14 4.45 -12.56
CA ILE A 126 -4.81 3.91 -12.87
C ILE A 126 -5.00 2.44 -13.27
N PRO A 127 -4.64 2.06 -14.50
CA PRO A 127 -4.65 0.65 -14.90
C PRO A 127 -3.77 -0.17 -13.97
N PHE A 128 -4.30 -1.31 -13.49
CA PHE A 128 -3.64 -2.07 -12.44
C PHE A 128 -4.03 -3.54 -12.54
N GLU A 129 -3.12 -4.37 -13.01
CA GLU A 129 -3.33 -5.80 -13.24
C GLU A 129 -2.55 -6.64 -12.22
N THR A 130 -2.85 -7.92 -12.15
CA THR A 130 -2.12 -8.87 -11.29
C THR A 130 -0.63 -8.88 -11.62
N GLY A 131 0.20 -8.64 -10.62
CA GLY A 131 1.64 -8.54 -10.74
C GLY A 131 2.16 -7.12 -10.95
N ASP A 132 1.29 -6.15 -11.23
CA ASP A 132 1.68 -4.76 -11.34
C ASP A 132 2.03 -4.16 -9.98
N VAL A 133 2.90 -3.16 -10.02
CA VAL A 133 3.28 -2.34 -8.87
C VAL A 133 3.15 -0.86 -9.25
N ILE A 134 2.35 -0.14 -8.49
CA ILE A 134 2.28 1.32 -8.58
C ILE A 134 3.25 1.91 -7.55
N ILE A 135 4.12 2.81 -8.01
CA ILE A 135 5.08 3.54 -7.16
C ILE A 135 4.84 5.03 -7.34
N PHE A 136 4.65 5.74 -6.25
CA PHE A 136 4.42 7.19 -6.28
C PHE A 136 4.95 7.87 -5.01
N PRO A 137 5.24 9.20 -5.06
CA PRO A 137 5.66 9.96 -3.89
C PRO A 137 4.61 9.92 -2.77
N SER A 138 5.07 9.64 -1.56
CA SER A 138 4.23 9.49 -0.37
C SER A 138 3.98 10.87 0.27
N ASN A 139 3.23 11.74 -0.42
CA ASN A 139 2.94 13.09 0.05
C ASN A 139 1.54 13.58 -0.38
N PHE A 140 1.17 14.77 0.09
CA PHE A 140 -0.17 15.36 -0.09
C PHE A 140 -0.56 15.66 -1.55
N MET A 141 0.36 15.61 -2.52
CA MET A 141 0.07 15.83 -3.94
C MET A 141 -0.42 14.57 -4.66
N TYR A 142 -0.45 13.43 -3.96
CA TYR A 142 -0.84 12.14 -4.52
C TYR A 142 -2.06 11.55 -3.79
N PRO A 143 -3.22 12.27 -3.78
CA PRO A 143 -4.44 11.72 -3.23
C PRO A 143 -4.88 10.50 -4.06
N HIS A 144 -5.31 9.47 -3.37
CA HIS A 144 -5.77 8.24 -4.00
C HIS A 144 -6.84 7.52 -3.16
N ARG A 145 -7.59 6.67 -3.82
CA ARG A 145 -8.61 5.82 -3.21
C ARG A 145 -8.73 4.50 -3.94
N VAL A 146 -9.43 3.55 -3.35
CA VAL A 146 -9.87 2.31 -3.99
C VAL A 146 -11.40 2.31 -3.98
N GLU A 147 -11.99 2.17 -5.17
CA GLU A 147 -13.45 2.07 -5.31
C GLU A 147 -13.98 0.79 -4.68
N PRO A 148 -15.28 0.71 -4.36
CA PRO A 148 -15.87 -0.49 -3.80
C PRO A 148 -15.66 -1.70 -4.71
N VAL A 149 -15.23 -2.82 -4.13
CA VAL A 149 -15.30 -4.12 -4.82
C VAL A 149 -16.76 -4.50 -4.96
N THR A 150 -17.20 -4.80 -6.17
CA THR A 150 -18.60 -5.13 -6.48
C THR A 150 -18.86 -6.64 -6.55
N LYS A 151 -17.80 -7.43 -6.76
CA LYS A 151 -17.88 -8.88 -6.80
C LYS A 151 -16.52 -9.52 -6.54
N GLY A 152 -16.50 -10.59 -5.74
CA GLY A 152 -15.29 -11.33 -5.41
C GLY A 152 -14.43 -10.64 -4.35
N ASP A 153 -13.21 -11.08 -4.21
CA ASP A 153 -12.23 -10.53 -3.26
C ASP A 153 -11.03 -9.97 -4.02
N ARG A 154 -10.66 -8.72 -3.73
CA ARG A 154 -9.43 -8.09 -4.23
C ARG A 154 -8.31 -8.23 -3.19
N TYR A 155 -7.16 -8.73 -3.62
CA TYR A 155 -5.96 -8.82 -2.79
C TYR A 155 -4.88 -7.90 -3.32
N SER A 156 -4.27 -7.15 -2.40
CA SER A 156 -3.15 -6.25 -2.71
C SER A 156 -2.16 -6.22 -1.54
N TYR A 157 -1.03 -5.59 -1.76
CA TYR A 157 -0.09 -5.27 -0.68
C TYR A 157 0.35 -3.81 -0.77
N VAL A 158 0.78 -3.27 0.38
CA VAL A 158 1.35 -1.94 0.46
C VAL A 158 2.65 -1.94 1.25
N SER A 159 3.56 -1.07 0.88
CA SER A 159 4.81 -0.79 1.58
C SER A 159 5.24 0.66 1.33
N TRP A 160 6.17 1.16 2.12
CA TRP A 160 6.73 2.50 1.97
C TRP A 160 8.25 2.45 2.03
N ALA A 161 8.91 3.16 1.09
CA ALA A 161 10.35 3.42 1.16
C ALA A 161 10.61 4.74 1.95
N TYR A 162 11.67 4.78 2.75
CA TYR A 162 12.02 5.90 3.65
C TYR A 162 13.53 6.10 3.79
#